data_973782db00aaf51d8932c2c3fad6e0f3
#
_entry.id   973782db00aaf51d8932c2c3fad6e0f3
#
_cell.length_a   1.000
_cell.length_b   1.000
_cell.length_c   1.000
_cell.angle_alpha   90.00
_cell.angle_beta   90.00
_cell.angle_gamma   90.00
#
_symmetry.space_group_name_H-M   'P 1'
#
loop_
_entity.id
_entity.type
_entity.pdbx_description
1 polymer ?
#
loop_
_entity_poly.entity_id
_entity_poly.type
_entity_poly.pdbx_seq_one_letter_code
_entity_poly.pdbx_strand_id
1 'polypeptide(L)'
;MNETINQLQPQTPRFDFDLAVKELLSGKKISGKDGVLAPLVKQLVEAALEAEIESHIANDVLSGKSNRRNGYNTKTIKSATDGAFELSTPRDRESTFEPQIVKKHQTTISDEIEERILSMYALGMSYNDISGHIEEIYRISISTATISAITDKIITRVKEWQSRPLENIYPFVWLDAIHYKVKEDGRYISKAVYTVLGVDMGGKKDVLGLYLSESEGANFWLGVLTDLRNRGVDDILIASIDGLRGFPEAIKAIFPQTEIQLCVVHQIRNSLKYVASKNQKEFMKDLKPVYQAVSKEAAELELRSEERRVGKECLRLCR
;
A
#
# COMPACT_ATOMS: atom_id res chain seq x y z
N MET A 1 -48.68 -11.11 41.60
CA MET A 1 -47.34 -10.88 42.15
C MET A 1 -46.36 -11.06 40.99
N ASN A 2 -46.05 -9.96 40.33
CA ASN A 2 -45.04 -9.91 39.26
C ASN A 2 -43.90 -9.03 39.78
N GLU A 3 -42.91 -9.65 40.36
CA GLU A 3 -41.63 -8.97 40.63
C GLU A 3 -40.80 -8.97 39.36
N THR A 4 -40.80 -7.82 38.75
CA THR A 4 -39.90 -7.47 37.62
C THR A 4 -38.49 -7.42 38.17
N ILE A 5 -37.67 -8.40 37.83
CA ILE A 5 -36.22 -8.38 38.07
C ILE A 5 -35.65 -7.27 37.23
N ASN A 6 -35.49 -6.10 37.83
CA ASN A 6 -34.79 -4.97 37.28
C ASN A 6 -33.25 -5.29 37.33
N GLN A 7 -32.72 -5.87 36.26
CA GLN A 7 -31.28 -6.07 36.16
C GLN A 7 -30.61 -4.71 36.12
N LEU A 8 -29.94 -4.38 37.22
CA LEU A 8 -29.12 -3.17 37.43
C LEU A 8 -28.21 -2.96 36.22
N GLN A 9 -28.48 -1.90 35.50
CA GLN A 9 -27.49 -1.32 34.60
C GLN A 9 -26.25 -0.98 35.42
N PRO A 10 -25.03 -1.29 34.98
CA PRO A 10 -23.85 -0.77 35.63
C PRO A 10 -23.91 0.76 35.47
N GLN A 11 -24.20 1.46 36.58
CA GLN A 11 -24.18 2.92 36.60
C GLN A 11 -22.71 3.34 36.50
N THR A 12 -22.25 3.55 35.27
CA THR A 12 -21.01 4.28 35.04
C THR A 12 -21.20 5.67 35.61
N PRO A 13 -20.37 6.12 36.56
CA PRO A 13 -20.50 7.45 37.14
C PRO A 13 -20.44 8.47 35.99
N ARG A 14 -21.43 9.38 35.96
CA ARG A 14 -21.45 10.47 34.95
C ARG A 14 -20.16 11.26 35.01
N PHE A 15 -19.61 11.62 33.87
CA PHE A 15 -18.42 12.43 33.75
C PHE A 15 -18.62 13.76 34.53
N ASP A 16 -17.75 14.00 35.49
CA ASP A 16 -17.80 15.19 36.35
C ASP A 16 -16.88 16.26 35.74
N PHE A 17 -17.51 17.27 35.13
CA PHE A 17 -16.78 18.39 34.52
C PHE A 17 -16.02 19.22 35.53
N ASP A 18 -16.56 19.44 36.75
CA ASP A 18 -15.93 20.25 37.76
C ASP A 18 -14.67 19.54 38.31
N LEU A 19 -14.73 18.21 38.47
CA LEU A 19 -13.60 17.40 38.83
C LEU A 19 -12.55 17.43 37.73
N ALA A 20 -12.97 17.27 36.49
CA ALA A 20 -12.08 17.30 35.32
C ALA A 20 -11.32 18.62 35.20
N VAL A 21 -11.98 19.76 35.42
CA VAL A 21 -11.34 21.07 35.43
C VAL A 21 -10.32 21.20 36.57
N LYS A 22 -10.66 20.71 37.76
CA LYS A 22 -9.72 20.72 38.91
C LYS A 22 -8.49 19.86 38.62
N GLU A 23 -8.67 18.70 38.03
CA GLU A 23 -7.56 17.82 37.63
C GLU A 23 -6.65 18.46 36.57
N LEU A 24 -7.23 19.17 35.57
CA LEU A 24 -6.47 19.93 34.59
C LEU A 24 -5.66 21.06 35.23
N LEU A 25 -6.27 21.81 36.14
CA LEU A 25 -5.58 22.88 36.87
C LEU A 25 -4.47 22.35 37.79
N SER A 26 -4.57 21.08 38.23
CA SER A 26 -3.50 20.42 39.01
C SER A 26 -2.36 19.87 38.13
N GLY A 27 -2.42 20.06 36.79
CA GLY A 27 -1.39 19.64 35.84
C GLY A 27 -1.60 18.24 35.24
N LYS A 28 -2.78 17.62 35.46
CA LYS A 28 -3.11 16.35 34.78
C LYS A 28 -3.31 16.59 33.28
N LYS A 29 -2.88 15.64 32.45
CA LYS A 29 -2.96 15.78 30.99
C LYS A 29 -4.41 15.68 30.51
N ILE A 30 -4.73 16.38 29.42
CA ILE A 30 -6.05 16.32 28.78
C ILE A 30 -6.29 14.93 28.20
N SER A 31 -5.30 14.39 27.49
CA SER A 31 -5.36 13.11 26.77
C SER A 31 -4.21 12.18 27.18
N GLY A 32 -4.30 10.89 26.82
CA GLY A 32 -3.35 9.85 27.14
C GLY A 32 -3.90 8.85 28.15
N LYS A 33 -3.06 7.88 28.57
CA LYS A 33 -3.48 6.73 29.43
C LYS A 33 -4.23 7.14 30.71
N ASP A 34 -3.83 8.28 31.28
CA ASP A 34 -4.45 8.83 32.51
C ASP A 34 -5.06 10.22 32.23
N GLY A 35 -5.47 10.47 31.00
CA GLY A 35 -6.06 11.74 30.56
C GLY A 35 -7.42 11.98 31.17
N VAL A 36 -7.72 13.27 31.43
CA VAL A 36 -8.98 13.71 32.03
C VAL A 36 -10.18 13.38 31.13
N LEU A 37 -9.99 13.30 29.81
CA LEU A 37 -11.06 13.00 28.84
C LEU A 37 -11.37 11.51 28.65
N ALA A 38 -10.50 10.59 29.05
CA ALA A 38 -10.70 9.16 28.85
C ALA A 38 -12.06 8.63 29.40
N PRO A 39 -12.52 9.03 30.60
CA PRO A 39 -13.83 8.64 31.11
C PRO A 39 -15.00 9.19 30.29
N LEU A 40 -14.88 10.40 29.73
CA LEU A 40 -15.89 11.02 28.87
C LEU A 40 -16.00 10.26 27.55
N VAL A 41 -14.88 9.94 26.91
CA VAL A 41 -14.86 9.17 25.66
C VAL A 41 -15.46 7.78 25.88
N LYS A 42 -15.11 7.11 26.98
CA LYS A 42 -15.72 5.83 27.37
C LYS A 42 -17.25 5.93 27.44
N GLN A 43 -17.79 6.91 28.20
CA GLN A 43 -19.23 7.09 28.37
C GLN A 43 -19.94 7.38 27.06
N LEU A 44 -19.33 8.22 26.20
CA LEU A 44 -19.90 8.54 24.90
C LEU A 44 -20.02 7.30 24.00
N VAL A 45 -18.95 6.48 23.96
CA VAL A 45 -18.92 5.25 23.15
C VAL A 45 -19.90 4.21 23.71
N GLU A 46 -19.97 4.03 25.04
CA GLU A 46 -20.94 3.12 25.68
C GLU A 46 -22.40 3.57 25.41
N ALA A 47 -22.69 4.86 25.50
CA ALA A 47 -24.01 5.39 25.19
C ALA A 47 -24.41 5.19 23.71
N ALA A 48 -23.46 5.35 22.81
CA ALA A 48 -23.68 5.11 21.38
C ALA A 48 -23.94 3.61 21.08
N LEU A 49 -23.19 2.71 21.71
CA LEU A 49 -23.42 1.26 21.61
C LEU A 49 -24.78 0.84 22.17
N GLU A 50 -25.24 1.50 23.23
CA GLU A 50 -26.61 1.30 23.77
C GLU A 50 -27.68 1.69 22.76
N ALA A 51 -27.52 2.84 22.09
CA ALA A 51 -28.47 3.28 21.06
C ALA A 51 -28.46 2.33 19.83
N GLU A 52 -27.29 1.81 19.45
CA GLU A 52 -27.19 0.84 18.34
C GLU A 52 -27.95 -0.46 18.67
N ILE A 53 -27.75 -1.03 19.86
CA ILE A 53 -28.47 -2.29 20.23
C ILE A 53 -29.98 -2.07 20.41
N GLU A 54 -30.41 -0.92 20.92
CA GLU A 54 -31.82 -0.58 21.00
C GLU A 54 -32.47 -0.55 19.62
N SER A 55 -31.83 0.13 18.68
CA SER A 55 -32.28 0.18 17.29
C SER A 55 -32.32 -1.21 16.64
N HIS A 56 -31.28 -2.03 16.87
CA HIS A 56 -31.19 -3.39 16.34
C HIS A 56 -32.33 -4.27 16.86
N ILE A 57 -32.58 -4.28 18.17
CA ILE A 57 -33.65 -5.06 18.79
C ILE A 57 -35.03 -4.56 18.31
N ALA A 58 -35.24 -3.25 18.22
CA ALA A 58 -36.47 -2.68 17.69
C ALA A 58 -36.77 -3.15 16.26
N ASN A 59 -35.77 -3.17 15.40
CA ASN A 59 -35.91 -3.66 14.02
C ASN A 59 -36.21 -5.18 13.98
N ASP A 60 -35.59 -5.97 14.84
CA ASP A 60 -35.88 -7.40 14.94
C ASP A 60 -37.30 -7.65 15.37
N VAL A 61 -37.82 -6.92 16.37
CA VAL A 61 -39.20 -7.00 16.82
C VAL A 61 -40.18 -6.61 15.70
N LEU A 62 -39.90 -5.53 14.96
CA LEU A 62 -40.72 -5.13 13.81
C LEU A 62 -40.71 -6.20 12.69
N SER A 63 -39.65 -6.96 12.59
CA SER A 63 -39.49 -8.08 11.63
C SER A 63 -40.10 -9.40 12.17
N GLY A 64 -40.76 -9.39 13.32
CA GLY A 64 -41.39 -10.56 13.93
C GLY A 64 -40.45 -11.52 14.66
N LYS A 65 -39.19 -11.11 14.93
CA LYS A 65 -38.25 -11.89 15.72
C LYS A 65 -38.38 -11.60 17.21
N SER A 66 -38.08 -12.60 18.04
CA SER A 66 -38.14 -12.49 19.50
C SER A 66 -36.77 -12.23 20.12
N ASN A 67 -36.02 -11.24 19.57
CA ASN A 67 -34.71 -10.91 20.09
C ASN A 67 -34.82 -9.98 21.32
N ARG A 68 -33.82 -10.06 22.22
CA ARG A 68 -33.76 -9.26 23.45
C ARG A 68 -32.33 -9.08 23.93
N ARG A 69 -32.08 -8.12 24.82
CA ARG A 69 -30.79 -7.90 25.47
C ARG A 69 -30.33 -9.14 26.25
N ASN A 70 -29.01 -9.38 26.23
CA ASN A 70 -28.35 -10.50 26.90
C ASN A 70 -27.09 -10.07 27.65
N GLY A 71 -27.16 -8.97 28.42
CA GLY A 71 -26.04 -8.46 29.21
C GLY A 71 -24.96 -7.78 28.39
N TYR A 72 -23.75 -7.76 28.93
CA TYR A 72 -22.60 -7.05 28.38
C TYR A 72 -21.38 -7.96 28.28
N ASN A 73 -20.49 -7.64 27.34
CA ASN A 73 -19.11 -8.12 27.31
C ASN A 73 -18.19 -6.96 27.60
N THR A 74 -17.13 -7.20 28.36
CA THR A 74 -16.07 -6.23 28.60
C THR A 74 -14.90 -6.50 27.70
N LYS A 75 -14.37 -5.48 27.04
CA LYS A 75 -13.15 -5.57 26.24
C LYS A 75 -12.29 -4.32 26.44
N THR A 76 -10.97 -4.49 26.40
CA THR A 76 -10.05 -3.36 26.44
C THR A 76 -9.90 -2.75 25.04
N ILE A 77 -10.20 -1.45 24.95
CA ILE A 77 -10.02 -0.66 23.73
C ILE A 77 -8.81 0.26 23.91
N LYS A 78 -7.98 0.33 22.88
CA LYS A 78 -6.84 1.25 22.80
C LYS A 78 -7.22 2.42 21.90
N SER A 79 -7.08 3.64 22.43
CA SER A 79 -7.30 4.89 21.69
C SER A 79 -5.96 5.60 21.48
N ALA A 80 -5.77 6.22 20.33
CA ALA A 80 -4.58 7.02 20.04
C ALA A 80 -4.46 8.25 20.94
N THR A 81 -5.61 8.82 21.34
CA THR A 81 -5.69 10.04 22.13
C THR A 81 -5.86 9.80 23.61
N ASP A 82 -6.58 8.73 24.01
CA ASP A 82 -7.09 8.54 25.37
C ASP A 82 -6.50 7.33 26.09
N GLY A 83 -5.55 6.63 25.45
CA GLY A 83 -4.89 5.46 26.01
C GLY A 83 -5.78 4.20 25.93
N ALA A 84 -5.58 3.26 26.88
CA ALA A 84 -6.35 2.02 26.95
C ALA A 84 -7.40 2.12 28.07
N PHE A 85 -8.65 1.76 27.74
CA PHE A 85 -9.74 1.69 28.74
C PHE A 85 -10.64 0.48 28.49
N GLU A 86 -11.30 0.03 29.54
CA GLU A 86 -12.31 -1.04 29.45
C GLU A 86 -13.63 -0.48 28.94
N LEU A 87 -14.15 -1.09 27.87
CA LEU A 87 -15.43 -0.77 27.25
C LEU A 87 -16.44 -1.89 27.50
N SER A 88 -17.61 -1.56 27.99
CA SER A 88 -18.74 -2.46 28.12
C SER A 88 -19.55 -2.46 26.83
N THR A 89 -19.56 -3.58 26.13
CA THR A 89 -20.28 -3.75 24.86
C THR A 89 -21.54 -4.56 25.09
N PRO A 90 -22.73 -4.04 24.78
CA PRO A 90 -23.99 -4.75 24.97
C PRO A 90 -24.12 -5.93 24.00
N ARG A 91 -24.90 -6.94 24.39
CA ARG A 91 -25.17 -8.15 23.59
C ARG A 91 -26.66 -8.41 23.49
N ASP A 92 -27.05 -8.98 22.37
CA ASP A 92 -28.35 -9.56 22.15
C ASP A 92 -28.35 -11.08 22.43
N ARG A 93 -29.55 -11.67 22.61
CA ARG A 93 -29.68 -13.09 22.90
C ARG A 93 -29.39 -13.99 21.70
N GLU A 94 -29.69 -13.52 20.51
CA GLU A 94 -29.48 -14.27 19.26
C GLU A 94 -28.07 -14.11 18.69
N SER A 95 -27.24 -13.28 19.33
CA SER A 95 -25.86 -12.99 18.89
C SER A 95 -25.76 -12.41 17.46
N THR A 96 -26.82 -11.79 16.97
CA THR A 96 -26.94 -11.17 15.65
C THR A 96 -26.50 -9.71 15.63
N PHE A 97 -26.44 -9.07 16.82
CA PHE A 97 -26.01 -7.68 16.94
C PHE A 97 -24.54 -7.50 16.54
N GLU A 98 -24.30 -6.67 15.55
CA GLU A 98 -22.97 -6.27 15.06
C GLU A 98 -22.81 -4.76 15.26
N PRO A 99 -22.12 -4.32 16.34
CA PRO A 99 -21.91 -2.89 16.57
C PRO A 99 -21.07 -2.27 15.45
N GLN A 100 -21.47 -1.07 15.00
CA GLN A 100 -20.80 -0.34 13.92
C GLN A 100 -19.68 0.56 14.46
N ILE A 101 -19.93 1.22 15.62
CA ILE A 101 -18.95 2.16 16.22
C ILE A 101 -17.70 1.45 16.71
N VAL A 102 -17.86 0.27 17.32
CA VAL A 102 -16.74 -0.56 17.79
C VAL A 102 -17.03 -2.04 17.52
N LYS A 103 -16.55 -2.57 16.41
CA LYS A 103 -16.80 -3.94 15.95
C LYS A 103 -16.42 -5.00 17.01
N LYS A 104 -17.03 -6.21 16.94
CA LYS A 104 -16.87 -7.28 17.94
C LYS A 104 -15.43 -7.58 18.33
N HIS A 105 -14.50 -7.65 17.38
CA HIS A 105 -13.09 -7.99 17.62
C HIS A 105 -12.15 -6.78 17.52
N GLN A 106 -12.68 -5.58 17.44
CA GLN A 106 -11.89 -4.37 17.36
C GLN A 106 -11.33 -4.04 18.74
N THR A 107 -10.01 -3.85 18.82
CA THR A 107 -9.26 -3.52 20.03
C THR A 107 -8.71 -2.09 19.99
N THR A 108 -8.90 -1.37 18.90
CA THR A 108 -8.41 -0.01 18.69
C THR A 108 -9.54 0.86 18.15
N ILE A 109 -9.77 2.05 18.72
CA ILE A 109 -10.89 2.93 18.30
C ILE A 109 -10.57 3.68 17.00
N SER A 110 -9.31 3.86 16.60
CA SER A 110 -9.01 4.74 15.49
C SER A 110 -8.40 4.01 14.31
N ASP A 111 -9.04 4.16 13.15
CA ASP A 111 -8.50 3.80 11.84
C ASP A 111 -7.19 4.55 11.56
N GLU A 112 -6.96 5.69 12.22
CA GLU A 112 -5.73 6.49 12.11
C GLU A 112 -4.46 5.72 12.52
N ILE A 113 -4.51 4.88 13.57
CA ILE A 113 -3.35 4.08 13.98
C ILE A 113 -3.06 3.01 12.92
N GLU A 114 -4.10 2.37 12.37
CA GLU A 114 -3.92 1.41 11.28
C GLU A 114 -3.28 2.07 10.06
N GLU A 115 -3.76 3.25 9.65
CA GLU A 115 -3.17 4.01 8.53
C GLU A 115 -1.72 4.42 8.81
N ARG A 116 -1.40 4.80 10.04
CA ARG A 116 -0.02 5.12 10.44
C ARG A 116 0.88 3.89 10.38
N ILE A 117 0.41 2.74 10.88
CA ILE A 117 1.14 1.46 10.80
C ILE A 117 1.38 1.10 9.33
N LEU A 118 0.37 1.22 8.47
CA LEU A 118 0.48 0.94 7.04
C LEU A 118 1.47 1.89 6.36
N SER A 119 1.46 3.18 6.71
CA SER A 119 2.40 4.17 6.20
C SER A 119 3.85 3.86 6.60
N MET A 120 4.10 3.52 7.87
CA MET A 120 5.43 3.16 8.36
C MET A 120 5.93 1.86 7.72
N TYR A 121 5.04 0.87 7.54
CA TYR A 121 5.37 -0.37 6.85
C TYR A 121 5.73 -0.12 5.38
N ALA A 122 4.98 0.74 4.69
CA ALA A 122 5.29 1.14 3.30
C ALA A 122 6.63 1.87 3.17
N LEU A 123 7.08 2.56 4.23
CA LEU A 123 8.42 3.16 4.30
C LEU A 123 9.54 2.15 4.60
N GLY A 124 9.21 0.87 4.79
CA GLY A 124 10.17 -0.21 5.00
C GLY A 124 10.55 -0.47 6.46
N MET A 125 9.82 0.08 7.43
CA MET A 125 10.07 -0.23 8.84
C MET A 125 9.71 -1.67 9.18
N SER A 126 10.52 -2.30 10.06
CA SER A 126 10.20 -3.63 10.57
C SER A 126 9.02 -3.57 11.57
N TYR A 127 8.37 -4.70 11.81
CA TYR A 127 7.28 -4.79 12.79
C TYR A 127 7.72 -4.38 14.21
N ASN A 128 8.96 -4.67 14.58
CA ASN A 128 9.52 -4.26 15.88
C ASN A 128 9.73 -2.75 15.95
N ASP A 129 10.24 -2.15 14.87
CA ASP A 129 10.45 -0.70 14.80
C ASP A 129 9.11 0.05 14.82
N ILE A 130 8.11 -0.47 14.09
CA ILE A 130 6.73 0.08 14.12
C ILE A 130 6.14 -0.01 15.52
N SER A 131 6.27 -1.17 16.19
CA SER A 131 5.77 -1.34 17.56
C SER A 131 6.43 -0.35 18.52
N GLY A 132 7.76 -0.21 18.47
CA GLY A 132 8.50 0.75 19.30
C GLY A 132 8.10 2.19 19.03
N HIS A 133 7.96 2.56 17.77
CA HIS A 133 7.61 3.93 17.37
C HIS A 133 6.17 4.32 17.80
N ILE A 134 5.22 3.40 17.65
CA ILE A 134 3.84 3.59 18.15
C ILE A 134 3.83 3.73 19.67
N GLU A 135 4.60 2.90 20.37
CA GLU A 135 4.69 3.00 21.82
C GLU A 135 5.32 4.32 22.29
N GLU A 136 6.34 4.79 21.59
CA GLU A 136 7.01 6.08 21.91
C GLU A 136 6.06 7.27 21.71
N ILE A 137 5.34 7.34 20.57
CA ILE A 137 4.51 8.49 20.23
C ILE A 137 3.16 8.46 20.94
N TYR A 138 2.47 7.30 20.90
CA TYR A 138 1.10 7.19 21.38
C TYR A 138 0.96 6.54 22.75
N ARG A 139 2.08 6.07 23.34
CA ARG A 139 2.08 5.33 24.63
C ARG A 139 1.18 4.08 24.60
N ILE A 140 1.03 3.47 23.44
CA ILE A 140 0.21 2.28 23.22
C ILE A 140 1.13 1.15 22.80
N SER A 141 1.12 0.04 23.54
CA SER A 141 1.82 -1.17 23.13
C SER A 141 0.98 -1.96 22.12
N ILE A 142 1.51 -2.21 20.93
CA ILE A 142 0.88 -3.01 19.88
C ILE A 142 1.81 -4.21 19.57
N SER A 143 1.25 -5.41 19.58
CA SER A 143 2.05 -6.60 19.29
C SER A 143 2.41 -6.69 17.80
N THR A 144 3.55 -7.30 17.48
CA THR A 144 3.95 -7.58 16.10
C THR A 144 2.92 -8.42 15.35
N ALA A 145 2.20 -9.31 16.04
CA ALA A 145 1.09 -10.07 15.47
C ALA A 145 -0.08 -9.17 15.03
N THR A 146 -0.42 -8.15 15.84
CA THR A 146 -1.44 -7.16 15.47
C THR A 146 -0.99 -6.34 14.26
N ILE A 147 0.28 -5.93 14.21
CA ILE A 147 0.85 -5.19 13.07
C ILE A 147 0.79 -6.06 11.80
N SER A 148 1.15 -7.35 11.90
CA SER A 148 1.03 -8.28 10.78
C SER A 148 -0.42 -8.39 10.29
N ALA A 149 -1.39 -8.55 11.18
CA ALA A 149 -2.80 -8.61 10.79
C ALA A 149 -3.32 -7.32 10.13
N ILE A 150 -2.80 -6.16 10.55
CA ILE A 150 -3.11 -4.87 9.91
C ILE A 150 -2.47 -4.80 8.52
N THR A 151 -1.21 -5.19 8.38
CA THR A 151 -0.53 -5.16 7.08
C THR A 151 -1.12 -6.16 6.08
N ASP A 152 -1.65 -7.29 6.55
CA ASP A 152 -2.34 -8.27 5.71
C ASP A 152 -3.62 -7.71 5.04
N LYS A 153 -4.27 -6.72 5.66
CA LYS A 153 -5.41 -6.01 5.05
C LYS A 153 -5.04 -5.31 3.74
N ILE A 154 -3.76 -4.88 3.58
CA ILE A 154 -3.27 -4.26 2.35
C ILE A 154 -3.36 -5.23 1.17
N ILE A 155 -3.15 -6.54 1.38
CA ILE A 155 -3.15 -7.54 0.31
C ILE A 155 -4.47 -7.51 -0.46
N THR A 156 -5.60 -7.39 0.24
CA THR A 156 -6.92 -7.28 -0.39
C THR A 156 -7.04 -6.00 -1.23
N ARG A 157 -6.64 -4.85 -0.66
CA ARG A 157 -6.63 -3.55 -1.37
C ARG A 157 -5.73 -3.57 -2.59
N VAL A 158 -4.55 -4.20 -2.49
CA VAL A 158 -3.62 -4.35 -3.63
C VAL A 158 -4.23 -5.23 -4.71
N LYS A 159 -4.90 -6.32 -4.36
CA LYS A 159 -5.61 -7.18 -5.33
C LYS A 159 -6.74 -6.45 -6.03
N GLU A 160 -7.56 -5.71 -5.31
CA GLU A 160 -8.63 -4.86 -5.88
C GLU A 160 -8.05 -3.80 -6.82
N TRP A 161 -6.98 -3.11 -6.40
CA TRP A 161 -6.29 -2.15 -7.22
C TRP A 161 -5.69 -2.79 -8.48
N GLN A 162 -5.04 -3.96 -8.35
CA GLN A 162 -4.45 -4.70 -9.46
C GLN A 162 -5.49 -5.15 -10.49
N SER A 163 -6.70 -5.52 -10.04
CA SER A 163 -7.78 -6.00 -10.91
C SER A 163 -8.71 -4.90 -11.45
N ARG A 164 -8.44 -3.62 -11.11
CA ARG A 164 -9.28 -2.51 -11.54
C ARG A 164 -9.34 -2.40 -13.07
N PRO A 165 -10.46 -1.94 -13.66
CA PRO A 165 -10.54 -1.57 -15.06
C PRO A 165 -9.50 -0.50 -15.41
N LEU A 166 -8.99 -0.54 -16.63
CA LEU A 166 -8.02 0.41 -17.17
C LEU A 166 -8.67 1.22 -18.30
N GLU A 167 -8.02 2.30 -18.73
CA GLU A 167 -8.42 3.06 -19.90
C GLU A 167 -8.18 2.24 -21.17
N ASN A 168 -8.98 2.51 -22.20
CA ASN A 168 -8.92 1.76 -23.46
C ASN A 168 -7.63 2.01 -24.25
N ILE A 169 -7.06 3.21 -24.15
CA ILE A 169 -5.90 3.62 -24.95
C ILE A 169 -4.84 4.25 -24.06
N TYR A 170 -3.60 3.79 -24.22
CA TYR A 170 -2.42 4.39 -23.60
C TYR A 170 -1.41 4.83 -24.67
N PRO A 171 -1.17 6.15 -24.85
CA PRO A 171 -0.15 6.68 -25.77
C PRO A 171 1.25 6.13 -25.48
N PHE A 172 1.61 6.01 -24.21
CA PHE A 172 2.92 5.50 -23.79
C PHE A 172 2.78 4.50 -22.66
N VAL A 173 3.47 3.38 -22.80
CA VAL A 173 3.60 2.37 -21.74
C VAL A 173 5.07 2.00 -21.56
N TRP A 174 5.57 2.01 -20.33
CA TRP A 174 6.88 1.48 -19.96
C TRP A 174 6.70 0.14 -19.27
N LEU A 175 7.45 -0.84 -19.73
CA LEU A 175 7.47 -2.19 -19.18
C LEU A 175 8.91 -2.46 -18.71
N ASP A 176 9.08 -2.54 -17.38
CA ASP A 176 10.40 -2.63 -16.75
C ASP A 176 10.36 -3.61 -15.58
N ALA A 177 11.51 -4.19 -15.25
CA ALA A 177 11.66 -5.12 -14.13
C ALA A 177 12.73 -4.64 -13.15
N ILE A 178 12.37 -4.65 -11.86
CA ILE A 178 13.29 -4.35 -10.77
C ILE A 178 13.62 -5.64 -10.04
N HIS A 179 14.89 -6.05 -10.08
CA HIS A 179 15.38 -7.24 -9.38
C HIS A 179 15.75 -6.91 -7.92
N TYR A 180 15.32 -7.74 -6.99
CA TYR A 180 15.63 -7.62 -5.58
C TYR A 180 15.88 -8.99 -4.94
N LYS A 181 16.57 -9.01 -3.80
CA LYS A 181 16.85 -10.23 -3.05
C LYS A 181 15.90 -10.33 -1.86
N VAL A 182 15.17 -11.42 -1.77
CA VAL A 182 14.30 -11.77 -0.64
C VAL A 182 14.94 -12.92 0.13
N LYS A 183 14.85 -12.85 1.45
CA LYS A 183 15.23 -13.98 2.31
C LYS A 183 14.00 -14.87 2.48
N GLU A 184 14.05 -16.07 1.94
CA GLU A 184 13.00 -17.09 2.03
C GLU A 184 13.63 -18.40 2.49
N ASP A 185 13.09 -19.02 3.50
CA ASP A 185 13.62 -20.26 4.12
C ASP A 185 15.13 -20.20 4.44
N GLY A 186 15.59 -19.05 4.96
CA GLY A 186 16.97 -18.81 5.33
C GLY A 186 17.94 -18.57 4.17
N ARG A 187 17.49 -18.61 2.91
CA ARG A 187 18.28 -18.34 1.69
C ARG A 187 17.87 -17.04 1.04
N TYR A 188 18.82 -16.40 0.35
CA TYR A 188 18.53 -15.23 -0.48
C TYR A 188 18.15 -15.68 -1.88
N ILE A 189 16.89 -15.43 -2.28
CA ILE A 189 16.37 -15.71 -3.62
C ILE A 189 16.23 -14.37 -4.35
N SER A 190 16.65 -14.34 -5.63
CA SER A 190 16.42 -13.18 -6.48
C SER A 190 15.00 -13.26 -7.04
N LYS A 191 14.19 -12.23 -6.76
CA LYS A 191 12.85 -12.05 -7.36
C LYS A 191 12.82 -10.76 -8.16
N ALA A 192 11.93 -10.65 -9.11
CA ALA A 192 11.69 -9.44 -9.88
C ALA A 192 10.29 -8.92 -9.67
N VAL A 193 10.18 -7.60 -9.51
CA VAL A 193 8.91 -6.87 -9.63
C VAL A 193 8.84 -6.28 -11.02
N TYR A 194 7.89 -6.72 -11.79
CA TYR A 194 7.60 -6.20 -13.11
C TYR A 194 6.58 -5.09 -12.98
N THR A 195 6.96 -3.91 -13.41
CA THR A 195 6.16 -2.70 -13.32
C THR A 195 5.69 -2.29 -14.70
N VAL A 196 4.39 -2.08 -14.84
CA VAL A 196 3.80 -1.48 -16.03
C VAL A 196 3.34 -0.09 -15.69
N LEU A 197 3.98 0.91 -16.29
CA LEU A 197 3.65 2.34 -16.13
C LEU A 197 3.07 2.85 -17.43
N GLY A 198 1.89 3.47 -17.40
CA GLY A 198 1.23 4.08 -18.56
C GLY A 198 1.05 5.58 -18.41
N VAL A 199 0.86 6.23 -19.55
CA VAL A 199 0.33 7.60 -19.64
C VAL A 199 -1.00 7.53 -20.36
N ASP A 200 -2.05 8.08 -19.76
CA ASP A 200 -3.38 8.15 -20.35
C ASP A 200 -3.49 9.26 -21.41
N MET A 201 -4.64 9.34 -22.10
CA MET A 201 -4.89 10.37 -23.11
C MET A 201 -4.90 11.79 -22.54
N GLY A 202 -5.07 11.96 -21.24
CA GLY A 202 -4.97 13.23 -20.52
C GLY A 202 -3.53 13.62 -20.15
N GLY A 203 -2.53 12.77 -20.44
CA GLY A 203 -1.13 13.00 -20.09
C GLY A 203 -0.77 12.63 -18.65
N LYS A 204 -1.68 12.00 -17.89
CA LYS A 204 -1.45 11.58 -16.52
C LYS A 204 -0.75 10.23 -16.49
N LYS A 205 0.29 10.13 -15.67
CA LYS A 205 0.98 8.86 -15.40
C LYS A 205 0.22 8.02 -14.38
N ASP A 206 0.09 6.73 -14.65
CA ASP A 206 -0.49 5.74 -13.74
C ASP A 206 0.30 4.44 -13.76
N VAL A 207 0.35 3.76 -12.63
CA VAL A 207 0.90 2.39 -12.54
C VAL A 207 -0.22 1.42 -12.90
N LEU A 208 -0.12 0.79 -14.07
CA LEU A 208 -1.16 -0.09 -14.60
C LEU A 208 -1.16 -1.45 -13.92
N GLY A 209 0.01 -1.92 -13.47
CA GLY A 209 0.14 -3.18 -12.76
C GLY A 209 1.52 -3.40 -12.18
N LEU A 210 1.56 -4.26 -11.14
CA LEU A 210 2.77 -4.78 -10.50
C LEU A 210 2.68 -6.31 -10.47
N TYR A 211 3.65 -6.99 -11.04
CA TYR A 211 3.65 -8.44 -11.15
C TYR A 211 4.93 -9.01 -10.55
N LEU A 212 4.83 -10.16 -9.92
CA LEU A 212 5.95 -10.84 -9.27
C LEU A 212 6.28 -12.12 -10.03
N SER A 213 7.54 -12.33 -10.35
CA SER A 213 8.01 -13.60 -10.92
C SER A 213 9.46 -13.90 -10.48
N GLU A 214 9.80 -15.17 -10.46
CA GLU A 214 11.17 -15.64 -10.23
C GLU A 214 11.97 -15.73 -11.53
N SER A 215 11.27 -15.82 -12.67
CA SER A 215 11.89 -15.93 -14.00
C SER A 215 11.39 -14.85 -14.95
N GLU A 216 12.31 -14.16 -15.58
CA GLU A 216 12.04 -13.23 -16.66
C GLU A 216 11.99 -14.00 -17.99
N GLY A 217 10.92 -13.83 -18.76
CA GLY A 217 10.78 -14.47 -20.05
C GLY A 217 9.61 -13.92 -20.87
N ALA A 218 9.65 -14.13 -22.19
CA ALA A 218 8.62 -13.66 -23.11
C ALA A 218 7.21 -14.18 -22.74
N ASN A 219 7.11 -15.42 -22.24
CA ASN A 219 5.84 -16.00 -21.81
C ASN A 219 5.23 -15.29 -20.59
N PHE A 220 6.08 -14.82 -19.65
CA PHE A 220 5.61 -14.06 -18.52
C PHE A 220 5.04 -12.71 -18.98
N TRP A 221 5.76 -12.01 -19.84
CA TRP A 221 5.30 -10.74 -20.42
C TRP A 221 4.02 -10.90 -21.25
N LEU A 222 3.86 -12.03 -21.96
CA LEU A 222 2.61 -12.34 -22.65
C LEU A 222 1.43 -12.41 -21.66
N GLY A 223 1.63 -13.02 -20.49
CA GLY A 223 0.63 -13.06 -19.42
C GLY A 223 0.29 -11.67 -18.90
N VAL A 224 1.30 -10.81 -18.66
CA VAL A 224 1.12 -9.42 -18.23
C VAL A 224 0.32 -8.62 -19.26
N LEU A 225 0.68 -8.71 -20.54
CA LEU A 225 -0.03 -8.00 -21.63
C LEU A 225 -1.46 -8.49 -21.80
N THR A 226 -1.70 -9.80 -21.62
CA THR A 226 -3.04 -10.39 -21.63
C THR A 226 -3.89 -9.87 -20.47
N ASP A 227 -3.31 -9.71 -19.27
CA ASP A 227 -4.00 -9.10 -18.13
C ASP A 227 -4.41 -7.66 -18.43
N LEU A 228 -3.52 -6.84 -18.99
CA LEU A 228 -3.87 -5.46 -19.39
C LEU A 228 -5.05 -5.44 -20.36
N ARG A 229 -5.05 -6.33 -21.36
CA ARG A 229 -6.14 -6.46 -22.32
C ARG A 229 -7.46 -6.87 -21.65
N ASN A 230 -7.43 -7.84 -20.76
CA ASN A 230 -8.60 -8.30 -20.02
C ASN A 230 -9.17 -7.21 -19.10
N ARG A 231 -8.35 -6.27 -18.66
CA ARG A 231 -8.73 -5.12 -17.85
C ARG A 231 -9.19 -3.90 -18.65
N GLY A 232 -9.30 -4.04 -19.99
CA GLY A 232 -9.92 -3.05 -20.86
C GLY A 232 -8.97 -2.27 -21.77
N VAL A 233 -7.66 -2.56 -21.77
CA VAL A 233 -6.74 -1.88 -22.69
C VAL A 233 -6.92 -2.43 -24.10
N ASP A 234 -7.42 -1.63 -25.01
CA ASP A 234 -7.62 -1.97 -26.41
C ASP A 234 -6.37 -1.70 -27.26
N ASP A 235 -5.65 -0.60 -26.96
CA ASP A 235 -4.46 -0.24 -27.74
C ASP A 235 -3.40 0.47 -26.90
N ILE A 236 -2.13 0.25 -27.30
CA ILE A 236 -0.95 0.93 -26.78
C ILE A 236 -0.20 1.51 -28.00
N LEU A 237 -0.04 2.83 -28.07
CA LEU A 237 0.61 3.42 -29.25
C LEU A 237 2.11 3.17 -29.24
N ILE A 238 2.79 3.43 -28.13
CA ILE A 238 4.23 3.25 -27.98
C ILE A 238 4.53 2.46 -26.69
N ALA A 239 5.23 1.36 -26.81
CA ALA A 239 5.73 0.57 -25.68
C ALA A 239 7.26 0.71 -25.56
N SER A 240 7.72 1.21 -24.43
CA SER A 240 9.15 1.27 -24.09
C SER A 240 9.54 0.04 -23.29
N ILE A 241 10.49 -0.74 -23.82
CA ILE A 241 10.93 -2.02 -23.23
C ILE A 241 12.44 -2.08 -23.11
N ASP A 242 12.93 -3.02 -22.30
CA ASP A 242 14.33 -3.45 -22.37
C ASP A 242 14.60 -4.33 -23.61
N GLY A 243 15.82 -4.74 -23.82
CA GLY A 243 16.21 -5.56 -24.95
C GLY A 243 15.99 -7.06 -24.78
N LEU A 244 15.00 -7.49 -24.00
CA LEU A 244 14.72 -8.91 -23.75
C LEU A 244 14.24 -9.61 -25.03
N ARG A 245 14.82 -10.78 -25.33
CA ARG A 245 14.45 -11.60 -26.50
C ARG A 245 13.01 -12.08 -26.40
N GLY A 246 12.26 -11.99 -27.51
CA GLY A 246 10.86 -12.44 -27.60
C GLY A 246 9.86 -11.45 -27.01
N PHE A 247 10.31 -10.34 -26.40
CA PHE A 247 9.41 -9.35 -25.84
C PHE A 247 8.66 -8.54 -26.93
N PRO A 248 9.32 -8.10 -28.00
CA PRO A 248 8.64 -7.46 -29.13
C PRO A 248 7.55 -8.34 -29.73
N GLU A 249 7.80 -9.63 -29.89
CA GLU A 249 6.85 -10.60 -30.43
C GLU A 249 5.65 -10.79 -29.50
N ALA A 250 5.88 -10.84 -28.18
CA ALA A 250 4.80 -10.90 -27.19
C ALA A 250 3.90 -9.66 -27.25
N ILE A 251 4.46 -8.46 -27.38
CA ILE A 251 3.69 -7.22 -27.53
C ILE A 251 2.86 -7.27 -28.80
N LYS A 252 3.47 -7.57 -29.94
CA LYS A 252 2.79 -7.63 -31.23
C LYS A 252 1.69 -8.69 -31.29
N ALA A 253 1.79 -9.76 -30.52
CA ALA A 253 0.75 -10.79 -30.43
C ALA A 253 -0.54 -10.27 -29.77
N ILE A 254 -0.45 -9.38 -28.80
CA ILE A 254 -1.60 -8.84 -28.04
C ILE A 254 -2.01 -7.46 -28.58
N PHE A 255 -1.04 -6.60 -28.88
CA PHE A 255 -1.20 -5.24 -29.39
C PHE A 255 -0.45 -5.06 -30.71
N PRO A 256 -1.01 -5.51 -31.85
CA PRO A 256 -0.30 -5.59 -33.15
C PRO A 256 0.12 -4.21 -33.69
N GLN A 257 -0.59 -3.15 -33.34
CA GLN A 257 -0.32 -1.79 -33.83
C GLN A 257 0.73 -1.04 -33.02
N THR A 258 1.10 -1.55 -31.82
CA THR A 258 2.05 -0.88 -30.91
C THR A 258 3.40 -0.65 -31.58
N GLU A 259 3.89 0.56 -31.57
CA GLU A 259 5.30 0.86 -31.88
C GLU A 259 6.19 0.53 -30.69
N ILE A 260 7.32 -0.16 -30.97
CA ILE A 260 8.23 -0.64 -29.92
C ILE A 260 9.46 0.26 -29.87
N GLN A 261 9.68 0.87 -28.72
CA GLN A 261 10.86 1.68 -28.43
C GLN A 261 11.76 0.95 -27.44
N LEU A 262 12.99 0.66 -27.82
CA LEU A 262 13.98 0.16 -26.87
C LEU A 262 14.38 1.25 -25.87
N CYS A 263 14.41 0.91 -24.59
CA CYS A 263 14.75 1.84 -23.52
C CYS A 263 16.21 2.31 -23.65
N VAL A 264 16.42 3.59 -23.92
CA VAL A 264 17.74 4.20 -24.07
C VAL A 264 18.61 3.99 -22.83
N VAL A 265 18.02 4.08 -21.62
CA VAL A 265 18.74 3.87 -20.35
C VAL A 265 19.30 2.45 -20.26
N HIS A 266 18.50 1.44 -20.63
CA HIS A 266 18.95 0.04 -20.67
C HIS A 266 20.00 -0.21 -21.73
N GLN A 267 19.89 0.40 -22.92
CA GLN A 267 20.91 0.33 -23.96
C GLN A 267 22.24 0.92 -23.50
N ILE A 268 22.19 2.09 -22.86
CA ILE A 268 23.38 2.72 -22.29
C ILE A 268 24.02 1.81 -21.22
N ARG A 269 23.25 1.31 -20.27
CA ARG A 269 23.74 0.39 -19.22
C ARG A 269 24.36 -0.88 -19.82
N ASN A 270 23.74 -1.43 -20.84
CA ASN A 270 24.27 -2.60 -21.53
C ASN A 270 25.58 -2.29 -22.25
N SER A 271 25.71 -1.14 -22.91
CA SER A 271 26.94 -0.69 -23.55
C SER A 271 28.08 -0.51 -22.53
N LEU A 272 27.81 0.03 -21.36
CA LEU A 272 28.77 0.20 -20.28
C LEU A 272 29.43 -1.09 -19.79
N LYS A 273 28.74 -2.24 -19.94
CA LYS A 273 29.30 -3.56 -19.58
C LYS A 273 30.57 -3.93 -20.39
N TYR A 274 30.71 -3.37 -21.58
CA TYR A 274 31.83 -3.59 -22.49
C TYR A 274 32.92 -2.54 -22.34
N VAL A 275 32.74 -1.54 -21.48
CA VAL A 275 33.67 -0.43 -21.28
C VAL A 275 34.36 -0.57 -19.92
N ALA A 276 35.71 -0.52 -19.91
CA ALA A 276 36.50 -0.56 -18.69
C ALA A 276 36.09 0.58 -17.75
N SER A 277 35.99 0.31 -16.43
CA SER A 277 35.47 1.24 -15.43
C SER A 277 36.14 2.62 -15.46
N LYS A 278 37.42 2.68 -15.74
CA LYS A 278 38.19 3.93 -15.86
C LYS A 278 37.72 4.82 -17.02
N ASN A 279 37.15 4.22 -18.08
CA ASN A 279 36.76 4.93 -19.31
C ASN A 279 35.24 5.20 -19.36
N GLN A 280 34.44 4.69 -18.40
CA GLN A 280 32.98 4.79 -18.45
C GLN A 280 32.49 6.24 -18.42
N LYS A 281 33.15 7.12 -17.66
CA LYS A 281 32.75 8.55 -17.60
C LYS A 281 32.97 9.26 -18.94
N GLU A 282 34.07 8.97 -19.63
CA GLU A 282 34.36 9.53 -20.94
C GLU A 282 33.38 8.99 -21.98
N PHE A 283 33.20 7.68 -22.03
CA PHE A 283 32.24 7.03 -22.92
C PHE A 283 30.82 7.60 -22.76
N MET A 284 30.36 7.81 -21.52
CA MET A 284 29.05 8.42 -21.26
C MET A 284 28.93 9.85 -21.75
N LYS A 285 30.01 10.62 -21.64
CA LYS A 285 30.07 12.00 -22.14
C LYS A 285 29.97 12.02 -23.67
N ASP A 286 30.65 11.10 -24.33
CA ASP A 286 30.68 11.00 -25.78
C ASP A 286 29.38 10.41 -26.36
N LEU A 287 28.73 9.51 -25.63
CA LEU A 287 27.47 8.94 -26.05
C LEU A 287 26.29 9.93 -25.90
N LYS A 288 26.42 10.94 -25.04
CA LYS A 288 25.34 11.89 -24.74
C LYS A 288 24.81 12.64 -25.96
N PRO A 289 25.65 13.21 -26.87
CA PRO A 289 25.17 13.86 -28.09
C PRO A 289 24.38 12.93 -28.99
N VAL A 290 24.71 11.63 -29.04
CA VAL A 290 24.02 10.65 -29.88
C VAL A 290 22.55 10.47 -29.46
N TYR A 291 22.29 10.21 -28.16
CA TYR A 291 20.92 9.97 -27.71
C TYR A 291 20.14 11.24 -27.42
N GLN A 292 20.77 12.42 -27.43
CA GLN A 292 20.13 13.72 -27.35
C GLN A 292 19.96 14.41 -28.72
N ALA A 293 20.38 13.78 -29.79
CA ALA A 293 20.25 14.34 -31.12
C ALA A 293 18.79 14.57 -31.51
N VAL A 294 18.56 15.66 -32.23
CA VAL A 294 17.19 16.09 -32.64
C VAL A 294 16.63 15.28 -33.81
N SER A 295 17.48 14.52 -34.51
CA SER A 295 17.09 13.63 -35.61
C SER A 295 17.97 12.40 -35.67
N LYS A 296 17.50 11.37 -36.38
CA LYS A 296 18.26 10.15 -36.63
C LYS A 296 19.58 10.44 -37.37
N GLU A 297 19.54 11.31 -38.37
CA GLU A 297 20.70 11.68 -39.18
C GLU A 297 21.75 12.41 -38.32
N ALA A 298 21.33 13.29 -37.42
CA ALA A 298 22.22 13.94 -36.47
C ALA A 298 22.83 12.92 -35.50
N ALA A 299 22.06 11.97 -34.97
CA ALA A 299 22.53 10.91 -34.09
C ALA A 299 23.59 10.04 -34.81
N GLU A 300 23.37 9.66 -36.08
CA GLU A 300 24.31 8.88 -36.86
C GLU A 300 25.60 9.64 -37.14
N LEU A 301 25.51 10.95 -37.35
CA LEU A 301 26.69 11.79 -37.55
C LEU A 301 27.56 11.84 -36.29
N GLU A 302 26.94 12.04 -35.11
CA GLU A 302 27.64 12.02 -33.84
C GLU A 302 28.28 10.67 -33.56
N LEU A 303 27.55 9.56 -33.78
CA LEU A 303 28.08 8.21 -33.60
C LEU A 303 29.29 7.94 -34.48
N ARG A 304 29.24 8.32 -35.77
CA ARG A 304 30.39 8.18 -36.68
C ARG A 304 31.58 9.05 -36.29
N SER A 305 31.36 10.22 -35.69
CA SER A 305 32.44 11.07 -35.18
C SER A 305 33.20 10.38 -34.03
N GLU A 306 32.51 9.66 -33.17
CA GLU A 306 33.09 8.89 -32.09
C GLU A 306 33.86 7.65 -32.57
N GLU A 307 33.32 6.90 -33.54
CA GLU A 307 34.08 5.78 -34.17
C GLU A 307 35.41 6.22 -34.73
N ARG A 308 35.50 7.40 -35.38
CA ARG A 308 36.74 7.96 -35.87
C ARG A 308 37.69 8.33 -34.74
N ARG A 309 37.21 8.77 -33.60
CA ARG A 309 38.00 9.15 -32.43
C ARG A 309 38.62 7.93 -31.78
N VAL A 310 37.82 6.90 -31.50
CA VAL A 310 38.23 5.61 -30.95
C VAL A 310 39.22 4.91 -31.88
N GLY A 311 39.02 4.94 -33.20
CA GLY A 311 39.95 4.40 -34.19
C GLY A 311 41.32 5.09 -34.20
N LYS A 312 41.35 6.42 -33.96
CA LYS A 312 42.62 7.17 -33.84
C LYS A 312 43.41 6.85 -32.58
N GLU A 313 42.73 6.56 -31.48
CA GLU A 313 43.36 6.16 -30.22
C GLU A 313 43.88 4.73 -30.25
N CYS A 314 43.18 3.80 -30.88
CA CYS A 314 43.69 2.45 -31.16
C CYS A 314 44.97 2.48 -32.00
N LEU A 315 45.02 3.32 -33.02
CA LEU A 315 46.22 3.50 -33.84
C LEU A 315 47.39 4.16 -33.11
N ARG A 316 47.14 4.92 -32.04
CA ARG A 316 48.17 5.47 -31.14
C ARG A 316 48.72 4.46 -30.13
N LEU A 317 47.90 3.48 -29.73
CA LEU A 317 48.30 2.42 -28.78
C LEU A 317 49.03 1.25 -29.47
N CYS A 318 48.94 1.15 -30.81
CA CYS A 318 49.66 0.15 -31.63
C CYS A 318 50.96 0.67 -32.24
N ARG A 319 51.44 1.83 -31.85
CA ARG A 319 52.78 2.35 -32.08
C ARG A 319 53.51 2.47 -30.74
#